data_05dedeea917a16ad43678468d2c46d16
#
_entry.id   05dedeea917a16ad43678468d2c46d16
#
_cell.length_a   1.000
_cell.length_b   1.000
_cell.length_c   1.000
_cell.angle_alpha   90.00
_cell.angle_beta   90.00
_cell.angle_gamma   90.00
#
_symmetry.space_group_name_H-M   'P 1'
#
loop_
_entity.id
_entity.type
_entity.pdbx_description
1 polymer ?
#
loop_
_entity_poly.entity_id
_entity_poly.type
_entity_poly.pdbx_seq_one_letter_code
_entity_poly.pdbx_strand_id
1 'polypeptide(L)'
;GAEALDVLRSNRFDAFILDLRLPDMSGYEVLQAVSEDTSIERVPVIVYTGKDLSLEEEKKLRAYAESIVLKTAESPARLLEETTIFLHRVRADLSEDKQQLLSEVSHVDDQFHDRTILLVDDDIRNTFALSSILEKRGLKILTAADGQEALDMLDQHQHEVELVLMDIMMPVMDGYEATRKIREEQQFEKLPVIALTAKALREDRDLCIAAGASDYMTKPIDYDQLFSLIRVWLSTMSQEK
;
A
#
# COMPACT_ATOMS: atom_id res chain seq x y z
N GLY A 1 11.80 -23.30 12.15
CA GLY A 1 11.64 -22.52 13.40
C GLY A 1 12.96 -22.41 14.13
N ALA A 2 13.60 -23.52 14.50
CA ALA A 2 14.88 -23.50 15.20
C ALA A 2 15.98 -22.79 14.40
N GLU A 3 16.09 -23.08 13.11
CA GLU A 3 17.02 -22.41 12.20
C GLU A 3 16.75 -20.89 12.13
N ALA A 4 15.49 -20.48 12.11
CA ALA A 4 15.15 -19.06 12.11
C ALA A 4 15.62 -18.34 13.38
N LEU A 5 15.48 -18.98 14.55
CA LEU A 5 15.99 -18.44 15.82
C LEU A 5 17.53 -18.29 15.81
N ASP A 6 18.24 -19.25 15.27
CA ASP A 6 19.71 -19.18 15.16
C ASP A 6 20.17 -18.07 14.21
N VAL A 7 19.44 -17.88 13.11
CA VAL A 7 19.71 -16.80 12.16
C VAL A 7 19.40 -15.43 12.78
N LEU A 8 18.30 -15.30 13.54
CA LEU A 8 17.92 -14.06 14.24
C LEU A 8 18.92 -13.68 15.35
N ARG A 9 19.57 -14.67 16.01
CA ARG A 9 20.64 -14.42 16.97
C ARG A 9 21.93 -13.92 16.34
N SER A 10 22.18 -14.36 15.10
CA SER A 10 23.46 -14.13 14.43
C SER A 10 23.44 -12.92 13.50
N ASN A 11 22.28 -12.44 13.12
CA ASN A 11 22.11 -11.38 12.12
C ASN A 11 21.06 -10.36 12.57
N ARG A 12 21.16 -9.16 12.03
CA ARG A 12 20.14 -8.11 12.20
C ARG A 12 19.20 -8.09 11.02
N PHE A 13 17.93 -7.90 11.31
CA PHE A 13 16.87 -7.81 10.32
C PHE A 13 15.96 -6.61 10.64
N ASP A 14 15.47 -5.96 9.60
CA ASP A 14 14.51 -4.85 9.74
C ASP A 14 13.08 -5.35 9.97
N ALA A 15 12.76 -6.54 9.48
CA ALA A 15 11.50 -7.23 9.72
C ALA A 15 11.68 -8.73 9.49
N PHE A 16 10.79 -9.56 10.06
CA PHE A 16 10.74 -10.94 9.67
C PHE A 16 9.30 -11.44 9.43
N ILE A 17 9.14 -12.26 8.40
CA ILE A 17 7.85 -12.82 8.00
C ILE A 17 7.79 -14.26 8.51
N LEU A 18 6.73 -14.58 9.26
CA LEU A 18 6.58 -15.86 9.94
C LEU A 18 5.32 -16.61 9.51
N ASP A 19 5.47 -17.84 9.03
CA ASP A 19 4.35 -18.77 8.95
C ASP A 19 4.11 -19.44 10.31
N LEU A 20 2.86 -19.59 10.68
CA LEU A 20 2.50 -20.29 11.91
C LEU A 20 2.66 -21.82 11.82
N ARG A 21 2.66 -22.38 10.61
CA ARG A 21 2.87 -23.80 10.35
C ARG A 21 4.27 -24.06 9.86
N LEU A 22 5.17 -24.39 10.77
CA LEU A 22 6.52 -24.83 10.46
C LEU A 22 6.67 -26.33 10.76
N PRO A 23 7.62 -27.03 10.12
CA PRO A 23 7.74 -28.48 10.24
C PRO A 23 8.31 -28.96 11.58
N ASP A 24 9.07 -28.12 12.29
CA ASP A 24 9.83 -28.45 13.49
C ASP A 24 9.26 -27.87 14.78
N MET A 25 8.60 -26.70 14.70
CA MET A 25 7.94 -26.04 15.83
C MET A 25 6.82 -25.13 15.34
N SER A 26 5.92 -24.73 16.21
CA SER A 26 4.87 -23.80 15.83
C SER A 26 5.41 -22.36 15.74
N GLY A 27 4.82 -21.54 14.86
CA GLY A 27 5.16 -20.11 14.78
C GLY A 27 4.90 -19.37 16.09
N TYR A 28 3.97 -19.84 16.93
CA TYR A 28 3.75 -19.29 18.28
C TYR A 28 4.96 -19.50 19.19
N GLU A 29 5.57 -20.68 19.13
CA GLU A 29 6.78 -20.99 19.91
C GLU A 29 7.95 -20.14 19.42
N VAL A 30 8.06 -19.89 18.12
CA VAL A 30 9.05 -18.96 17.57
C VAL A 30 8.83 -17.54 18.10
N LEU A 31 7.59 -17.02 18.05
CA LEU A 31 7.26 -15.69 18.56
C LEU A 31 7.58 -15.54 20.05
N GLN A 32 7.24 -16.53 20.84
CA GLN A 32 7.52 -16.54 22.26
C GLN A 32 9.04 -16.57 22.50
N ALA A 33 9.78 -17.45 21.81
CA ALA A 33 11.22 -17.52 21.94
C ALA A 33 11.91 -16.20 21.55
N VAL A 34 11.46 -15.54 20.47
CA VAL A 34 11.98 -14.22 20.06
C VAL A 34 11.68 -13.17 21.12
N SER A 35 10.50 -13.20 21.76
CA SER A 35 10.13 -12.22 22.80
C SER A 35 10.89 -12.40 24.11
N GLU A 36 11.30 -13.61 24.44
CA GLU A 36 12.00 -13.97 25.69
C GLU A 36 13.54 -13.91 25.55
N ASP A 37 14.06 -14.02 24.32
CA ASP A 37 15.50 -14.06 24.06
C ASP A 37 16.07 -12.63 23.93
N THR A 38 16.75 -12.17 24.98
CA THR A 38 17.37 -10.85 25.02
C THR A 38 18.57 -10.68 24.07
N SER A 39 19.08 -11.76 23.48
CA SER A 39 20.15 -11.71 22.49
C SER A 39 19.62 -11.37 21.08
N ILE A 40 18.33 -11.56 20.86
CA ILE A 40 17.64 -11.18 19.62
C ILE A 40 17.20 -9.71 19.75
N GLU A 41 17.71 -8.86 18.86
CA GLU A 41 17.24 -7.49 18.77
C GLU A 41 15.74 -7.49 18.44
N ARG A 42 14.95 -6.58 19.00
CA ARG A 42 13.50 -6.49 18.69
C ARG A 42 13.31 -6.28 17.20
N VAL A 43 12.87 -7.33 16.53
CA VAL A 43 12.55 -7.35 15.12
C VAL A 43 11.04 -7.42 14.98
N PRO A 44 10.44 -6.50 14.25
CA PRO A 44 9.02 -6.53 13.96
C PRO A 44 8.63 -7.75 13.15
N VAL A 45 7.47 -8.31 13.48
CA VAL A 45 7.01 -9.58 12.92
C VAL A 45 5.74 -9.39 12.12
N ILE A 46 5.74 -9.89 10.88
CA ILE A 46 4.55 -10.04 10.05
C ILE A 46 4.18 -11.51 10.01
N VAL A 47 3.05 -11.88 10.59
CA VAL A 47 2.54 -13.25 10.50
C VAL A 47 1.85 -13.47 9.14
N TYR A 48 2.35 -14.44 8.36
CA TYR A 48 1.82 -14.81 7.05
C TYR A 48 1.37 -16.26 7.04
N THR A 49 0.10 -16.52 7.31
CA THR A 49 -0.39 -17.88 7.57
C THR A 49 -1.61 -18.25 6.75
N GLY A 50 -1.67 -19.53 6.32
CA GLY A 50 -2.87 -20.16 5.74
C GLY A 50 -3.78 -20.83 6.78
N LYS A 51 -3.52 -20.61 8.07
CA LYS A 51 -4.37 -21.15 9.14
C LYS A 51 -5.52 -20.17 9.40
N ASP A 52 -6.75 -20.67 9.43
CA ASP A 52 -7.87 -19.91 9.95
C ASP A 52 -7.66 -19.67 11.45
N LEU A 53 -7.68 -18.40 11.85
CA LEU A 53 -7.43 -17.97 13.21
C LEU A 53 -8.77 -17.69 13.92
N SER A 54 -8.93 -18.24 15.12
CA SER A 54 -9.98 -17.81 16.02
C SER A 54 -9.68 -16.40 16.56
N LEU A 55 -10.71 -15.69 17.02
CA LEU A 55 -10.57 -14.37 17.65
C LEU A 55 -9.59 -14.36 18.82
N GLU A 56 -9.53 -15.44 19.60
CA GLU A 56 -8.60 -15.57 20.72
C GLU A 56 -7.14 -15.76 20.23
N GLU A 57 -6.93 -16.56 19.18
CA GLU A 57 -5.61 -16.76 18.58
C GLU A 57 -5.10 -15.46 17.93
N GLU A 58 -5.95 -14.76 17.20
CA GLU A 58 -5.62 -13.48 16.60
C GLU A 58 -5.21 -12.45 17.67
N LYS A 59 -5.98 -12.37 18.77
CA LYS A 59 -5.68 -11.47 19.87
C LYS A 59 -4.34 -11.79 20.55
N LYS A 60 -3.99 -13.08 20.69
CA LYS A 60 -2.69 -13.49 21.21
C LYS A 60 -1.55 -13.13 20.26
N LEU A 61 -1.74 -13.34 18.94
CA LEU A 61 -0.73 -13.01 17.94
C LEU A 61 -0.43 -11.50 17.87
N ARG A 62 -1.46 -10.66 18.01
CA ARG A 62 -1.32 -9.20 18.04
C ARG A 62 -0.48 -8.67 19.22
N ALA A 63 -0.24 -9.48 20.23
CA ALA A 63 0.70 -9.13 21.30
C ALA A 63 2.17 -9.25 20.90
N TYR A 64 2.46 -10.02 19.82
CA TYR A 64 3.81 -10.32 19.36
C TYR A 64 4.07 -9.89 17.91
N ALA A 65 3.02 -9.75 17.09
CA ALA A 65 3.12 -9.45 15.67
C ALA A 65 2.54 -8.07 15.36
N GLU A 66 3.26 -7.31 14.53
CA GLU A 66 2.82 -6.00 14.02
C GLU A 66 1.66 -6.15 13.04
N SER A 67 1.68 -7.18 12.21
CA SER A 67 0.60 -7.47 11.25
C SER A 67 0.36 -8.97 11.09
N ILE A 68 -0.89 -9.31 10.72
CA ILE A 68 -1.32 -10.69 10.45
C ILE A 68 -1.97 -10.72 9.07
N VAL A 69 -1.34 -11.44 8.13
CA VAL A 69 -1.81 -11.63 6.76
C VAL A 69 -2.22 -13.09 6.53
N LEU A 70 -3.46 -13.31 6.14
CA LEU A 70 -3.95 -14.65 5.80
C LEU A 70 -3.55 -15.01 4.36
N LYS A 71 -3.06 -16.24 4.13
CA LYS A 71 -2.75 -16.78 2.80
C LYS A 71 -4.04 -17.03 2.01
N THR A 72 -4.41 -16.08 1.15
CA THR A 72 -5.50 -16.18 0.19
C THR A 72 -4.92 -16.05 -1.24
N ALA A 73 -5.74 -16.14 -2.27
CA ALA A 73 -5.28 -15.95 -3.65
C ALA A 73 -4.62 -14.58 -3.89
N GLU A 74 -5.01 -13.55 -3.12
CA GLU A 74 -4.50 -12.17 -3.20
C GLU A 74 -3.37 -11.87 -2.20
N SER A 75 -2.98 -12.85 -1.41
CA SER A 75 -2.05 -12.64 -0.28
C SER A 75 -0.62 -12.22 -0.64
N PRO A 76 -0.03 -12.51 -1.82
CA PRO A 76 1.29 -12.00 -2.16
C PRO A 76 1.33 -10.48 -2.28
N ALA A 77 0.34 -9.87 -2.93
CA ALA A 77 0.23 -8.41 -3.05
C ALA A 77 0.01 -7.76 -1.68
N ARG A 78 -0.88 -8.33 -0.87
CA ARG A 78 -1.16 -7.85 0.49
C ARG A 78 0.04 -8.00 1.42
N LEU A 79 0.80 -9.07 1.32
CA LEU A 79 2.04 -9.24 2.09
C LEU A 79 3.07 -8.17 1.72
N LEU A 80 3.19 -7.86 0.42
CA LEU A 80 4.07 -6.81 -0.07
C LEU A 80 3.65 -5.43 0.47
N GLU A 81 2.35 -5.14 0.43
CA GLU A 81 1.76 -3.92 0.97
C GLU A 81 2.06 -3.75 2.47
N GLU A 82 1.71 -4.75 3.29
CA GLU A 82 1.94 -4.73 4.74
C GLU A 82 3.43 -4.59 5.07
N THR A 83 4.29 -5.29 4.33
CA THR A 83 5.75 -5.19 4.51
C THR A 83 6.24 -3.79 4.16
N THR A 84 5.72 -3.18 3.10
CA THR A 84 6.08 -1.83 2.66
C THR A 84 5.65 -0.79 3.69
N ILE A 85 4.39 -0.83 4.14
CA ILE A 85 3.87 0.06 5.19
C ILE A 85 4.71 -0.05 6.45
N PHE A 86 5.05 -1.30 6.81
CA PHE A 86 5.86 -1.56 7.99
C PHE A 86 7.26 -0.96 7.89
N LEU A 87 7.97 -1.19 6.79
CA LEU A 87 9.30 -0.62 6.54
C LEU A 87 9.28 0.92 6.56
N HIS A 88 8.17 1.54 6.11
CA HIS A 88 7.99 2.99 6.22
C HIS A 88 7.83 3.47 7.67
N ARG A 89 7.09 2.74 8.52
CA ARG A 89 6.98 3.07 9.96
C ARG A 89 8.33 2.99 10.66
N VAL A 90 9.10 1.92 10.38
CA VAL A 90 10.46 1.78 10.91
C VAL A 90 11.36 2.94 10.50
N ARG A 91 11.21 3.45 9.26
CA ARG A 91 11.94 4.65 8.81
C ARG A 91 11.52 5.92 9.54
N ALA A 92 10.24 6.09 9.86
CA ALA A 92 9.72 7.24 10.60
C ALA A 92 10.22 7.28 12.06
N ASP A 93 10.48 6.14 12.66
CA ASP A 93 11.01 6.02 14.03
C ASP A 93 12.55 6.18 14.13
N LEU A 94 13.24 6.32 12.99
CA LEU A 94 14.67 6.61 12.97
C LEU A 94 14.95 8.07 13.34
N SER A 95 16.07 8.32 14.02
CA SER A 95 16.52 9.69 14.32
C SER A 95 16.67 10.52 13.04
N GLU A 96 16.41 11.84 13.14
CA GLU A 96 16.47 12.78 12.00
C GLU A 96 17.77 12.64 11.18
N ASP A 97 18.92 12.45 11.86
CA ASP A 97 20.23 12.23 11.19
C ASP A 97 20.27 10.95 10.33
N LYS A 98 19.60 9.87 10.77
CA LYS A 98 19.52 8.63 10.00
C LYS A 98 18.49 8.72 8.88
N GLN A 99 17.39 9.45 9.09
CA GLN A 99 16.43 9.75 8.03
C GLN A 99 17.06 10.59 6.92
N GLN A 100 17.90 11.56 7.29
CA GLN A 100 18.61 12.42 6.33
C GLN A 100 19.67 11.65 5.55
N LEU A 101 20.46 10.77 6.19
CA LEU A 101 21.38 9.86 5.50
C LEU A 101 20.67 8.88 4.55
N LEU A 102 19.50 8.38 4.92
CA LEU A 102 18.68 7.53 4.05
C LEU A 102 18.04 8.32 2.90
N SER A 103 17.74 9.60 3.08
CA SER A 103 17.24 10.48 2.01
C SER A 103 18.35 10.84 1.01
N GLU A 104 19.60 10.97 1.46
CA GLU A 104 20.76 11.19 0.59
C GLU A 104 21.16 9.94 -0.22
N VAL A 105 20.92 8.75 0.30
CA VAL A 105 21.18 7.46 -0.39
C VAL A 105 20.02 7.07 -1.32
N SER A 106 18.83 7.57 -1.08
CA SER A 106 17.67 7.29 -1.92
C SER A 106 17.48 8.41 -2.96
N HIS A 107 17.95 8.19 -4.17
CA HIS A 107 17.43 8.85 -5.39
C HIS A 107 15.94 8.50 -5.64
N VAL A 108 15.15 8.50 -4.57
CA VAL A 108 13.78 7.94 -4.54
C VAL A 108 12.76 8.95 -5.10
N ASP A 109 13.09 10.24 -5.06
CA ASP A 109 12.22 11.29 -5.61
C ASP A 109 12.34 11.42 -7.15
N ASP A 110 13.41 10.89 -7.75
CA ASP A 110 13.61 10.90 -9.21
C ASP A 110 12.53 10.05 -9.95
N GLN A 111 11.92 9.09 -9.26
CA GLN A 111 10.88 8.22 -9.84
C GLN A 111 9.53 8.93 -10.05
N PHE A 112 9.28 10.03 -9.36
CA PHE A 112 8.06 10.82 -9.48
C PHE A 112 8.20 11.99 -10.47
N HIS A 113 9.43 12.34 -10.84
CA HIS A 113 9.69 13.50 -11.68
C HIS A 113 9.01 13.34 -13.06
N ASP A 114 8.23 14.34 -13.42
CA ASP A 114 7.48 14.44 -14.69
C ASP A 114 6.36 13.38 -14.88
N ARG A 115 6.05 12.55 -13.87
CA ARG A 115 4.92 11.63 -13.95
C ARG A 115 3.61 12.36 -13.71
N THR A 116 2.60 12.06 -14.49
CA THR A 116 1.30 12.73 -14.44
C THR A 116 0.25 11.83 -13.79
N ILE A 117 -0.40 12.36 -12.76
CA ILE A 117 -1.50 11.70 -12.04
C ILE A 117 -2.78 12.49 -12.22
N LEU A 118 -3.88 11.79 -12.47
CA LEU A 118 -5.22 12.36 -12.41
C LEU A 118 -5.79 12.15 -11.00
N LEU A 119 -6.08 13.24 -10.31
CA LEU A 119 -6.72 13.26 -8.99
C LEU A 119 -8.18 13.63 -9.14
N VAL A 120 -9.08 12.74 -8.72
CA VAL A 120 -10.53 12.88 -8.82
C VAL A 120 -11.13 12.92 -7.43
N ASP A 121 -11.66 14.06 -7.02
CA ASP A 121 -12.33 14.26 -5.70
C ASP A 121 -13.23 15.51 -5.82
N ASP A 122 -14.48 15.43 -5.38
CA ASP A 122 -15.47 16.52 -5.47
C ASP A 122 -15.26 17.63 -4.42
N ASP A 123 -14.47 17.37 -3.38
CA ASP A 123 -14.09 18.39 -2.39
C ASP A 123 -12.80 19.11 -2.81
N ILE A 124 -12.95 20.36 -3.25
CA ILE A 124 -11.83 21.21 -3.67
C ILE A 124 -10.75 21.36 -2.60
N ARG A 125 -11.10 21.22 -1.30
CA ARG A 125 -10.12 21.29 -0.19
C ARG A 125 -9.22 20.06 -0.16
N ASN A 126 -9.81 18.87 -0.39
CA ASN A 126 -9.07 17.62 -0.50
C ASN A 126 -8.15 17.66 -1.73
N THR A 127 -8.72 18.04 -2.88
CA THR A 127 -7.99 18.19 -4.14
C THR A 127 -6.80 19.13 -3.99
N PHE A 128 -7.00 20.31 -3.40
CA PHE A 128 -5.93 21.28 -3.19
C PHE A 128 -4.85 20.77 -2.24
N ALA A 129 -5.25 20.19 -1.09
CA ALA A 129 -4.31 19.67 -0.10
C ALA A 129 -3.46 18.54 -0.68
N LEU A 130 -4.11 17.59 -1.37
CA LEU A 130 -3.42 16.41 -1.92
C LEU A 130 -2.54 16.78 -3.11
N SER A 131 -3.03 17.63 -4.04
CA SER A 131 -2.22 18.13 -5.16
C SER A 131 -0.96 18.83 -4.67
N SER A 132 -1.08 19.73 -3.68
CA SER A 132 0.08 20.45 -3.14
C SER A 132 1.16 19.52 -2.57
N ILE A 133 0.76 18.41 -1.96
CA ILE A 133 1.70 17.43 -1.39
C ILE A 133 2.35 16.57 -2.48
N LEU A 134 1.57 16.15 -3.48
CA LEU A 134 2.05 15.36 -4.61
C LEU A 134 2.99 16.17 -5.52
N GLU A 135 2.65 17.43 -5.82
CA GLU A 135 3.48 18.33 -6.63
C GLU A 135 4.83 18.63 -5.96
N LYS A 136 4.89 18.74 -4.64
CA LYS A 136 6.17 18.90 -3.90
C LYS A 136 7.13 17.74 -4.09
N ARG A 137 6.64 16.57 -4.49
CA ARG A 137 7.44 15.38 -4.82
C ARG A 137 7.77 15.25 -6.31
N GLY A 138 7.43 16.28 -7.12
CA GLY A 138 7.75 16.31 -8.55
C GLY A 138 6.69 15.70 -9.47
N LEU A 139 5.53 15.30 -8.95
CA LEU A 139 4.40 14.81 -9.75
C LEU A 139 3.68 15.97 -10.43
N LYS A 140 3.18 15.73 -11.63
CA LYS A 140 2.23 16.61 -12.33
C LYS A 140 0.82 16.14 -12.02
N ILE A 141 -0.05 17.06 -11.56
CA ILE A 141 -1.40 16.70 -11.15
C ILE A 141 -2.42 17.34 -12.09
N LEU A 142 -3.24 16.50 -12.71
CA LEU A 142 -4.49 16.88 -13.34
C LEU A 142 -5.61 16.62 -12.34
N THR A 143 -6.66 17.44 -12.35
CA THR A 143 -7.76 17.32 -11.38
C THR A 143 -9.10 17.20 -12.09
N ALA A 144 -10.02 16.44 -11.51
CA ALA A 144 -11.40 16.33 -11.93
C ALA A 144 -12.32 16.33 -10.68
N ALA A 145 -13.49 16.90 -10.78
CA ALA A 145 -14.43 17.04 -9.66
C ALA A 145 -15.48 15.91 -9.59
N ASP A 146 -15.58 15.08 -10.61
CA ASP A 146 -16.44 13.90 -10.64
C ASP A 146 -15.96 12.86 -11.67
N GLY A 147 -16.63 11.70 -11.70
CA GLY A 147 -16.27 10.61 -12.61
C GLY A 147 -16.43 10.95 -14.09
N GLN A 148 -17.37 11.82 -14.46
CA GLN A 148 -17.55 12.21 -15.86
C GLN A 148 -16.41 13.11 -16.32
N GLU A 149 -16.05 14.12 -15.53
CA GLU A 149 -14.91 14.98 -15.82
C GLU A 149 -13.61 14.18 -15.86
N ALA A 150 -13.48 13.15 -15.00
CA ALA A 150 -12.33 12.25 -15.04
C ALA A 150 -12.20 11.51 -16.36
N LEU A 151 -13.28 10.99 -16.93
CA LEU A 151 -13.26 10.34 -18.25
C LEU A 151 -12.90 11.34 -19.35
N ASP A 152 -13.48 12.54 -19.33
CA ASP A 152 -13.20 13.60 -20.30
C ASP A 152 -11.70 14.02 -20.25
N MET A 153 -11.12 14.09 -19.04
CA MET A 153 -9.70 14.38 -18.84
C MET A 153 -8.80 13.27 -19.35
N LEU A 154 -9.16 12.00 -19.11
CA LEU A 154 -8.43 10.85 -19.63
C LEU A 154 -8.41 10.82 -21.16
N ASP A 155 -9.53 11.14 -21.81
CA ASP A 155 -9.59 11.21 -23.27
C ASP A 155 -8.71 12.32 -23.85
N GLN A 156 -8.63 13.47 -23.17
CA GLN A 156 -7.81 14.59 -23.57
C GLN A 156 -6.31 14.36 -23.34
N HIS A 157 -5.95 13.62 -22.30
CA HIS A 157 -4.58 13.40 -21.82
C HIS A 157 -4.19 11.90 -21.81
N GLN A 158 -4.75 11.09 -22.72
CA GLN A 158 -4.63 9.62 -22.73
C GLN A 158 -3.19 9.09 -22.71
N HIS A 159 -2.22 9.86 -23.21
CA HIS A 159 -0.80 9.47 -23.24
C HIS A 159 0.04 10.08 -22.12
N GLU A 160 -0.55 10.96 -21.33
CA GLU A 160 0.14 11.68 -20.26
C GLU A 160 -0.17 11.09 -18.89
N VAL A 161 -1.44 10.69 -18.64
CA VAL A 161 -1.86 10.15 -17.35
C VAL A 161 -1.35 8.75 -17.16
N GLU A 162 -0.61 8.55 -16.07
CA GLU A 162 0.03 7.28 -15.74
C GLU A 162 -0.60 6.59 -14.52
N LEU A 163 -1.44 7.30 -13.76
CA LEU A 163 -2.16 6.77 -12.61
C LEU A 163 -3.36 7.66 -12.28
N VAL A 164 -4.43 7.06 -11.77
CA VAL A 164 -5.61 7.77 -11.30
C VAL A 164 -5.78 7.56 -9.79
N LEU A 165 -5.97 8.64 -9.04
CA LEU A 165 -6.46 8.63 -7.67
C LEU A 165 -7.94 8.99 -7.71
N MET A 166 -8.83 8.04 -7.39
CA MET A 166 -10.26 8.13 -7.61
C MET A 166 -11.03 8.12 -6.29
N ASP A 167 -11.62 9.24 -5.90
CA ASP A 167 -12.63 9.21 -4.83
C ASP A 167 -13.83 8.34 -5.25
N ILE A 168 -14.33 7.59 -4.30
CA ILE A 168 -15.51 6.73 -4.55
C ILE A 168 -16.80 7.49 -4.42
N MET A 169 -16.93 8.40 -3.49
CA MET A 169 -18.19 9.05 -3.13
C MET A 169 -18.29 10.45 -3.74
N MET A 170 -18.66 10.52 -5.01
CA MET A 170 -18.79 11.77 -5.75
C MET A 170 -20.18 11.93 -6.37
N PRO A 171 -20.64 13.19 -6.61
CA PRO A 171 -21.86 13.47 -7.34
C PRO A 171 -21.71 13.16 -8.84
N VAL A 172 -22.80 13.19 -9.58
CA VAL A 172 -22.92 13.00 -11.03
C VAL A 172 -22.56 11.57 -11.44
N MET A 173 -21.31 11.18 -11.30
CA MET A 173 -20.79 9.82 -11.53
C MET A 173 -19.86 9.45 -10.39
N ASP A 174 -20.19 8.38 -9.66
CA ASP A 174 -19.38 7.88 -8.57
C ASP A 174 -18.09 7.18 -9.06
N GLY A 175 -17.13 6.99 -8.15
CA GLY A 175 -15.84 6.39 -8.50
C GLY A 175 -15.94 4.92 -8.93
N TYR A 176 -16.94 4.17 -8.50
CA TYR A 176 -17.17 2.81 -8.98
C TYR A 176 -17.60 2.78 -10.45
N GLU A 177 -18.54 3.65 -10.82
CA GLU A 177 -19.01 3.76 -12.21
C GLU A 177 -17.90 4.28 -13.12
N ALA A 178 -17.19 5.33 -12.68
CA ALA A 178 -16.07 5.88 -13.42
C ALA A 178 -14.97 4.81 -13.66
N THR A 179 -14.60 4.06 -12.62
CA THR A 179 -13.60 2.99 -12.74
C THR A 179 -14.04 1.91 -13.72
N ARG A 180 -15.31 1.47 -13.69
CA ARG A 180 -15.82 0.49 -14.68
C ARG A 180 -15.70 1.01 -16.11
N LYS A 181 -16.10 2.27 -16.35
CA LYS A 181 -15.99 2.88 -17.68
C LYS A 181 -14.55 3.02 -18.15
N ILE A 182 -13.62 3.37 -17.26
CA ILE A 182 -12.18 3.36 -17.56
C ILE A 182 -11.73 1.96 -18.03
N ARG A 183 -12.20 0.88 -17.40
CA ARG A 183 -11.84 -0.50 -17.78
C ARG A 183 -12.52 -1.00 -19.06
N GLU A 184 -13.62 -0.42 -19.47
CA GLU A 184 -14.28 -0.70 -20.76
C GLU A 184 -13.48 -0.17 -21.96
N GLU A 185 -12.65 0.86 -21.72
CA GLU A 185 -11.78 1.46 -22.73
C GLU A 185 -10.47 0.69 -22.86
N GLN A 186 -10.23 0.05 -24.01
CA GLN A 186 -9.04 -0.79 -24.26
C GLN A 186 -7.71 -0.05 -23.99
N GLN A 187 -7.67 1.25 -24.27
CA GLN A 187 -6.49 2.09 -24.04
C GLN A 187 -6.17 2.31 -22.56
N PHE A 188 -7.15 2.18 -21.66
CA PHE A 188 -7.00 2.37 -20.22
C PHE A 188 -7.11 1.06 -19.43
N GLU A 189 -7.15 -0.10 -20.09
CA GLU A 189 -7.28 -1.40 -19.43
C GLU A 189 -6.21 -1.62 -18.34
N LYS A 190 -4.98 -1.16 -18.61
CA LYS A 190 -3.84 -1.31 -17.71
C LYS A 190 -3.55 -0.05 -16.85
N LEU A 191 -4.27 1.05 -17.05
CA LEU A 191 -4.04 2.28 -16.29
C LEU A 191 -4.30 2.04 -14.81
N PRO A 192 -3.33 2.25 -13.90
CA PRO A 192 -3.56 2.06 -12.48
C PRO A 192 -4.61 3.04 -11.95
N VAL A 193 -5.62 2.50 -11.25
CA VAL A 193 -6.65 3.29 -10.56
C VAL A 193 -6.61 2.91 -9.09
N ILE A 194 -6.23 3.86 -8.22
CA ILE A 194 -6.24 3.71 -6.77
C ILE A 194 -7.52 4.37 -6.24
N ALA A 195 -8.40 3.57 -5.67
CA ALA A 195 -9.65 4.06 -5.10
C ALA A 195 -9.41 4.69 -3.72
N LEU A 196 -9.94 5.90 -3.50
CA LEU A 196 -9.93 6.60 -2.22
C LEU A 196 -11.32 6.50 -1.59
N THR A 197 -11.46 5.82 -0.45
CA THR A 197 -12.77 5.56 0.15
C THR A 197 -12.87 6.02 1.60
N ALA A 198 -14.00 6.58 2.00
CA ALA A 198 -14.28 6.91 3.40
C ALA A 198 -14.63 5.68 4.26
N LYS A 199 -14.85 4.53 3.63
CA LYS A 199 -15.30 3.31 4.30
C LYS A 199 -14.16 2.30 4.39
N ALA A 200 -13.95 1.75 5.59
CA ALA A 200 -12.85 0.84 5.90
C ALA A 200 -13.29 -0.64 6.01
N LEU A 201 -14.52 -0.97 5.57
CA LEU A 201 -15.03 -2.34 5.67
C LEU A 201 -14.49 -3.20 4.51
N ARG A 202 -14.33 -4.51 4.74
CA ARG A 202 -13.88 -5.46 3.72
C ARG A 202 -14.77 -5.44 2.48
N GLU A 203 -16.06 -5.27 2.66
CA GLU A 203 -17.06 -5.19 1.59
C GLU A 203 -16.79 -4.00 0.63
N ASP A 204 -16.34 -2.87 1.15
CA ASP A 204 -16.05 -1.69 0.34
C ASP A 204 -14.78 -1.89 -0.51
N ARG A 205 -13.77 -2.56 0.03
CA ARG A 205 -12.59 -3.00 -0.73
C ARG A 205 -13.00 -3.90 -1.90
N ASP A 206 -13.79 -4.95 -1.60
CA ASP A 206 -14.21 -5.91 -2.61
C ASP A 206 -15.01 -5.24 -3.73
N LEU A 207 -15.80 -4.21 -3.40
CA LEU A 207 -16.50 -3.36 -4.38
C LEU A 207 -15.54 -2.54 -5.25
N CYS A 208 -14.49 -1.94 -4.67
CA CYS A 208 -13.47 -1.21 -5.43
C CYS A 208 -12.77 -2.13 -6.44
N ILE A 209 -12.31 -3.28 -5.99
CA ILE A 209 -11.64 -4.26 -6.85
C ILE A 209 -12.58 -4.84 -7.90
N ALA A 210 -13.83 -5.15 -7.54
CA ALA A 210 -14.85 -5.62 -8.48
C ALA A 210 -15.21 -4.56 -9.53
N ALA A 211 -15.09 -3.27 -9.22
CA ALA A 211 -15.24 -2.19 -10.20
C ALA A 211 -14.02 -2.05 -11.14
N GLY A 212 -12.90 -2.74 -10.85
CA GLY A 212 -11.68 -2.71 -11.65
C GLY A 212 -10.58 -1.80 -11.10
N ALA A 213 -10.69 -1.31 -9.85
CA ALA A 213 -9.60 -0.59 -9.21
C ALA A 213 -8.38 -1.50 -9.05
N SER A 214 -7.20 -0.93 -9.29
CA SER A 214 -5.92 -1.64 -9.12
C SER A 214 -5.56 -1.76 -7.65
N ASP A 215 -5.96 -0.77 -6.86
CA ASP A 215 -5.75 -0.72 -5.41
C ASP A 215 -6.76 0.21 -4.74
N TYR A 216 -6.75 0.25 -3.41
CA TYR A 216 -7.63 1.14 -2.65
C TYR A 216 -6.91 1.70 -1.41
N MET A 217 -7.38 2.85 -0.94
CA MET A 217 -6.92 3.47 0.30
C MET A 217 -8.09 4.07 1.06
N THR A 218 -8.07 3.97 2.38
CA THR A 218 -9.11 4.55 3.24
C THR A 218 -8.77 5.98 3.64
N LYS A 219 -9.75 6.85 3.63
CA LYS A 219 -9.66 8.19 4.22
C LYS A 219 -9.79 8.09 5.77
N PRO A 220 -9.01 8.82 6.59
CA PRO A 220 -8.05 9.86 6.18
C PRO A 220 -6.80 9.28 5.52
N ILE A 221 -6.31 9.97 4.49
CA ILE A 221 -5.18 9.51 3.68
C ILE A 221 -3.90 9.59 4.49
N ASP A 222 -3.22 8.46 4.63
CA ASP A 222 -1.83 8.39 5.08
C ASP A 222 -0.92 8.67 3.87
N TYR A 223 -0.21 9.79 3.90
CA TYR A 223 0.60 10.23 2.76
C TYR A 223 1.79 9.32 2.47
N ASP A 224 2.40 8.72 3.49
CA ASP A 224 3.53 7.82 3.29
C ASP A 224 3.07 6.53 2.61
N GLN A 225 1.92 6.01 3.02
CA GLN A 225 1.26 4.89 2.37
C GLN A 225 0.89 5.24 0.92
N LEU A 226 0.31 6.42 0.69
CA LEU A 226 -0.06 6.87 -0.66
C LEU A 226 1.15 6.92 -1.59
N PHE A 227 2.25 7.55 -1.17
CA PHE A 227 3.47 7.61 -1.98
C PHE A 227 4.05 6.23 -2.27
N SER A 228 3.93 5.30 -1.33
CA SER A 228 4.37 3.91 -1.53
C SER A 228 3.54 3.20 -2.58
N LEU A 229 2.21 3.35 -2.55
CA LEU A 229 1.32 2.79 -3.56
C LEU A 229 1.57 3.39 -4.95
N ILE A 230 1.66 4.71 -5.04
CA ILE A 230 1.96 5.40 -6.30
C ILE A 230 3.27 4.88 -6.90
N ARG A 231 4.31 4.72 -6.08
CA ARG A 231 5.61 4.22 -6.54
C ARG A 231 5.53 2.81 -7.10
N VAL A 232 4.84 1.91 -6.40
CA VAL A 232 4.67 0.52 -6.85
C VAL A 232 4.00 0.50 -8.22
N TRP A 233 2.89 1.21 -8.37
CA TRP A 233 2.13 1.19 -9.61
C TRP A 233 2.83 1.89 -10.78
N LEU A 234 3.52 3.01 -10.55
CA LEU A 234 4.32 3.68 -11.58
C LEU A 234 5.54 2.86 -12.02
N SER A 235 6.15 2.09 -11.11
CA SER A 235 7.29 1.22 -11.45
C SER A 235 6.88 0.03 -12.31
N THR A 236 5.70 -0.54 -12.08
CA THR A 236 5.15 -1.65 -12.86
C THR A 236 4.91 -1.24 -14.32
N MET A 237 4.42 -0.02 -14.55
CA MET A 237 4.19 0.53 -15.90
C MET A 237 5.49 0.78 -16.68
N SER A 238 6.61 1.03 -15.99
CA SER A 238 7.90 1.30 -16.62
C SER A 238 8.59 0.04 -17.16
N GLN A 239 8.21 -1.15 -16.70
CA GLN A 239 8.79 -2.43 -17.14
C GLN A 239 8.08 -3.03 -18.37
N GLU A 240 6.91 -2.53 -18.74
CA GLU A 240 6.15 -3.01 -19.90
C GLU A 240 6.29 -2.15 -21.17
N LYS A 241 7.09 -1.04 -21.10
CA LYS A 241 7.50 -0.24 -22.28
C LYS A 241 8.86 -0.69 -22.78
#